data_b4462b3a0ee637ad57c201196ad392dc
#
_entry.id   b4462b3a0ee637ad57c201196ad392dc
#
_cell.length_a   1.000
_cell.length_b   1.000
_cell.length_c   1.000
_cell.angle_alpha   90.00
_cell.angle_beta   90.00
_cell.angle_gamma   90.00
#
_symmetry.space_group_name_H-M   'P 1'
#
loop_
_entity.id
_entity.type
_entity.pdbx_description
1 polymer ?
#
loop_
_entity_poly.entity_id
_entity_poly.type
_entity_poly.pdbx_seq_one_letter_code
_entity_poly.pdbx_strand_id
1 'polypeptide(L)'
;TEKVEGMLREANLFKGESLYDVENVAIVHHLNNALKAHKLFQRDKDYIVRGGDLVIIDEFTGRMMPGRRYSEGLHQALEAKEHVKIQPENQTLASVTFQNYFRMYEKLAGMTGTAATEAEEFGNIYGLDVVEIPTNLPVQRLDEDDEVYRTVEEKYRAIVKEIRDAREKGQPILVGTTSIEKSEFLAERLRTEGAKDLEILNARHHEREAYIVSQAGKPGAVTIATNMAGRGTDIQLGGNADMVKEDVKIRKAIEFLVEHAKSA
;
A
#
# COMPACT_ATOMS: atom_id res chain seq x y z
N THR A 1 -1.33 -32.23 11.18
CA THR A 1 -0.08 -32.93 10.81
C THR A 1 -0.36 -34.25 10.14
N GLU A 2 -1.07 -35.23 10.72
CA GLU A 2 -1.36 -36.52 10.15
C GLU A 2 -1.95 -36.48 8.72
N LYS A 3 -2.92 -35.61 8.48
CA LYS A 3 -3.51 -35.43 7.14
C LYS A 3 -2.47 -34.97 6.10
N VAL A 4 -1.56 -34.11 6.50
CA VAL A 4 -0.49 -33.59 5.61
C VAL A 4 0.55 -34.68 5.37
N GLU A 5 0.93 -35.45 6.38
CA GLU A 5 1.81 -36.64 6.23
C GLU A 5 1.22 -37.65 5.26
N GLY A 6 -0.08 -37.95 5.38
CA GLY A 6 -0.79 -38.83 4.45
C GLY A 6 -0.69 -38.34 3.00
N MET A 7 -0.98 -37.05 2.76
CA MET A 7 -0.90 -36.44 1.42
C MET A 7 0.53 -36.45 0.84
N LEU A 8 1.54 -36.14 1.65
CA LEU A 8 2.95 -36.19 1.23
C LEU A 8 3.41 -37.60 0.93
N ARG A 9 2.92 -38.59 1.68
CA ARG A 9 3.21 -40.03 1.48
C ARG A 9 2.59 -40.54 0.19
N GLU A 10 1.34 -40.20 -0.08
CA GLU A 10 0.67 -40.49 -1.35
C GLU A 10 1.38 -39.90 -2.56
N ALA A 11 1.96 -38.67 -2.39
CA ALA A 11 2.72 -37.98 -3.42
C ALA A 11 4.17 -38.47 -3.54
N ASN A 12 4.64 -39.44 -2.76
CA ASN A 12 6.03 -39.89 -2.67
C ASN A 12 7.06 -38.78 -2.37
N LEU A 13 6.64 -37.75 -1.66
CA LEU A 13 7.49 -36.60 -1.27
C LEU A 13 8.10 -36.76 0.12
N PHE A 14 7.84 -37.86 0.81
CA PHE A 14 8.15 -38.08 2.20
C PHE A 14 8.72 -39.46 2.41
N LYS A 15 9.80 -39.58 3.16
CA LYS A 15 10.47 -40.85 3.50
C LYS A 15 10.44 -41.09 5.01
N GLY A 16 10.37 -42.35 5.42
CA GLY A 16 10.34 -42.74 6.84
C GLY A 16 8.96 -42.77 7.45
N GLU A 17 8.90 -42.80 8.78
CA GLU A 17 7.65 -42.98 9.53
C GLU A 17 7.02 -41.65 9.97
N SER A 18 7.86 -40.61 10.20
CA SER A 18 7.40 -39.30 10.64
C SER A 18 7.94 -38.16 9.78
N LEU A 19 7.10 -37.12 9.56
CA LEU A 19 7.50 -35.87 8.90
C LEU A 19 8.65 -35.17 9.66
N TYR A 20 8.78 -35.42 10.94
CA TYR A 20 9.81 -34.84 11.81
C TYR A 20 11.10 -35.66 11.89
N ASP A 21 11.22 -36.73 11.13
CA ASP A 21 12.50 -37.42 11.00
C ASP A 21 13.58 -36.50 10.41
N VAL A 22 14.81 -36.69 10.82
CA VAL A 22 15.96 -35.85 10.41
C VAL A 22 16.07 -35.72 8.87
N GLU A 23 15.73 -36.79 8.16
CA GLU A 23 15.77 -36.83 6.69
C GLU A 23 14.72 -35.90 6.05
N ASN A 24 13.68 -35.51 6.78
CA ASN A 24 12.54 -34.74 6.29
C ASN A 24 12.55 -33.26 6.69
N VAL A 25 13.59 -32.77 7.36
CA VAL A 25 13.72 -31.38 7.82
C VAL A 25 13.53 -30.38 6.68
N ALA A 26 14.12 -30.66 5.51
CA ALA A 26 13.98 -29.81 4.33
C ALA A 26 12.51 -29.79 3.82
N ILE A 27 11.81 -30.93 3.90
CA ILE A 27 10.40 -31.05 3.48
C ILE A 27 9.51 -30.25 4.41
N VAL A 28 9.76 -30.31 5.73
CA VAL A 28 9.02 -29.49 6.73
C VAL A 28 9.23 -28.00 6.44
N HIS A 29 10.45 -27.59 6.12
CA HIS A 29 10.76 -26.20 5.77
C HIS A 29 10.01 -25.75 4.50
N HIS A 30 10.06 -26.55 3.44
CA HIS A 30 9.30 -26.24 2.20
C HIS A 30 7.80 -26.21 2.41
N LEU A 31 7.26 -27.14 3.22
CA LEU A 31 5.85 -27.18 3.57
C LEU A 31 5.42 -25.90 4.31
N ASN A 32 6.20 -25.48 5.30
CA ASN A 32 5.92 -24.26 6.05
C ASN A 32 5.94 -23.00 5.13
N ASN A 33 6.90 -22.92 4.23
CA ASN A 33 6.97 -21.82 3.27
C ASN A 33 5.79 -21.86 2.28
N ALA A 34 5.39 -23.03 1.80
CA ALA A 34 4.22 -23.16 0.96
C ALA A 34 2.93 -22.76 1.69
N LEU A 35 2.77 -23.17 2.95
CA LEU A 35 1.63 -22.76 3.77
C LEU A 35 1.61 -21.25 4.01
N LYS A 36 2.75 -20.63 4.35
CA LYS A 36 2.88 -19.17 4.47
C LYS A 36 2.50 -18.48 3.17
N ALA A 37 3.09 -18.91 2.05
CA ALA A 37 2.84 -18.33 0.73
C ALA A 37 1.37 -18.36 0.33
N HIS A 38 0.65 -19.46 0.62
CA HIS A 38 -0.76 -19.61 0.24
C HIS A 38 -1.74 -19.00 1.23
N LYS A 39 -1.39 -18.91 2.53
CA LYS A 39 -2.34 -18.52 3.57
C LYS A 39 -2.09 -17.12 4.14
N LEU A 40 -0.85 -16.67 4.21
CA LEU A 40 -0.49 -15.40 4.84
C LEU A 40 -0.20 -14.30 3.83
N PHE A 41 0.28 -14.66 2.62
CA PHE A 41 0.67 -13.68 1.61
C PHE A 41 -0.34 -13.63 0.47
N GLN A 42 -0.81 -12.45 0.15
CA GLN A 42 -1.83 -12.18 -0.87
C GLN A 42 -1.25 -11.34 -1.99
N ARG A 43 -1.53 -11.74 -3.23
CA ARG A 43 -1.21 -10.94 -4.41
C ARG A 43 -1.95 -9.61 -4.37
N ASP A 44 -1.30 -8.56 -4.89
CA ASP A 44 -1.81 -7.18 -4.93
C ASP A 44 -2.03 -6.53 -3.56
N LYS A 45 -1.56 -7.18 -2.50
CA LYS A 45 -1.50 -6.65 -1.14
C LYS A 45 -0.07 -6.69 -0.60
N ASP A 46 0.51 -7.88 -0.51
CA ASP A 46 1.85 -8.09 0.06
C ASP A 46 2.95 -8.12 -1.03
N TYR A 47 2.57 -8.46 -2.25
CA TYR A 47 3.43 -8.49 -3.42
C TYR A 47 2.63 -8.32 -4.71
N ILE A 48 3.33 -7.97 -5.79
CA ILE A 48 2.78 -7.87 -7.16
C ILE A 48 3.65 -8.69 -8.11
N VAL A 49 3.06 -9.20 -9.20
CA VAL A 49 3.79 -9.80 -10.30
C VAL A 49 3.86 -8.80 -11.44
N ARG A 50 5.08 -8.37 -11.79
CA ARG A 50 5.33 -7.38 -12.85
C ARG A 50 6.48 -7.84 -13.75
N GLY A 51 6.25 -7.90 -15.05
CA GLY A 51 7.30 -8.28 -16.02
C GLY A 51 7.82 -9.70 -15.87
N GLY A 52 7.09 -10.60 -15.20
CA GLY A 52 7.54 -11.97 -14.91
C GLY A 52 8.30 -12.12 -13.59
N ASP A 53 8.50 -11.03 -12.86
CA ASP A 53 9.15 -11.02 -11.56
C ASP A 53 8.14 -10.75 -10.43
N LEU A 54 8.39 -11.35 -9.27
CA LEU A 54 7.64 -11.08 -8.06
C LEU A 54 8.32 -9.91 -7.31
N VAL A 55 7.57 -8.85 -7.05
CA VAL A 55 8.05 -7.64 -6.38
C VAL A 55 7.26 -7.43 -5.08
N ILE A 56 7.98 -7.26 -3.99
CA ILE A 56 7.40 -7.01 -2.66
C ILE A 56 6.74 -5.63 -2.63
N ILE A 57 5.58 -5.53 -1.98
CA ILE A 57 4.95 -4.25 -1.62
C ILE A 57 5.27 -3.99 -0.14
N ASP A 58 5.81 -2.81 0.16
CA ASP A 58 6.05 -2.38 1.53
C ASP A 58 4.73 -2.17 2.27
N GLU A 59 4.54 -2.86 3.38
CA GLU A 59 3.31 -2.82 4.18
C GLU A 59 2.98 -1.41 4.67
N PHE A 60 4.00 -0.62 5.02
CA PHE A 60 3.81 0.71 5.62
C PHE A 60 3.60 1.81 4.59
N THR A 61 4.27 1.75 3.46
CA THR A 61 4.21 2.80 2.42
C THR A 61 3.36 2.40 1.22
N GLY A 62 3.06 1.11 1.05
CA GLY A 62 2.36 0.58 -0.12
C GLY A 62 3.19 0.64 -1.42
N ARG A 63 4.48 0.93 -1.31
CA ARG A 63 5.39 1.07 -2.47
C ARG A 63 6.01 -0.26 -2.85
N MET A 64 6.27 -0.44 -4.15
CA MET A 64 7.05 -1.57 -4.64
C MET A 64 8.51 -1.45 -4.20
N MET A 65 9.09 -2.57 -3.81
CA MET A 65 10.50 -2.70 -3.43
C MET A 65 11.25 -3.61 -4.43
N PRO A 66 11.62 -3.11 -5.62
CA PRO A 66 12.36 -3.90 -6.60
C PRO A 66 13.72 -4.36 -6.05
N GLY A 67 14.10 -5.58 -6.37
CA GLY A 67 15.37 -6.17 -5.94
C GLY A 67 15.39 -6.71 -4.50
N ARG A 68 14.37 -6.41 -3.68
CA ARG A 68 14.20 -7.03 -2.37
C ARG A 68 13.50 -8.38 -2.50
N ARG A 69 13.93 -9.33 -1.65
CA ARG A 69 13.38 -10.69 -1.61
C ARG A 69 13.12 -11.09 -0.16
N TYR A 70 12.07 -11.87 0.06
CA TYR A 70 11.87 -12.57 1.33
C TYR A 70 12.96 -13.63 1.50
N SER A 71 13.44 -13.79 2.72
CA SER A 71 14.48 -14.77 3.07
C SER A 71 13.91 -16.17 3.28
N GLU A 72 14.83 -17.11 3.51
CA GLU A 72 14.52 -18.48 3.94
C GLU A 72 13.61 -19.27 2.98
N GLY A 73 13.72 -19.02 1.69
CA GLY A 73 12.93 -19.75 0.67
C GLY A 73 11.48 -19.30 0.51
N LEU A 74 11.00 -18.31 1.30
CA LEU A 74 9.63 -17.83 1.18
C LEU A 74 9.40 -17.13 -0.17
N HIS A 75 10.38 -16.36 -0.66
CA HIS A 75 10.24 -15.70 -1.96
C HIS A 75 10.09 -16.71 -3.10
N GLN A 76 10.90 -17.77 -3.07
CA GLN A 76 10.80 -18.87 -4.05
C GLN A 76 9.47 -19.61 -3.96
N ALA A 77 8.91 -19.77 -2.75
CA ALA A 77 7.59 -20.36 -2.57
C ALA A 77 6.47 -19.49 -3.17
N LEU A 78 6.60 -18.17 -3.07
CA LEU A 78 5.68 -17.21 -3.71
C LEU A 78 5.85 -17.21 -5.24
N GLU A 79 7.10 -17.24 -5.74
CA GLU A 79 7.38 -17.38 -7.18
C GLU A 79 6.75 -18.66 -7.75
N ALA A 80 6.86 -19.78 -7.02
CA ALA A 80 6.22 -21.04 -7.40
C ALA A 80 4.68 -20.95 -7.38
N LYS A 81 4.10 -20.31 -6.37
CA LYS A 81 2.66 -20.08 -6.26
C LYS A 81 2.11 -19.29 -7.45
N GLU A 82 2.85 -18.27 -7.89
CA GLU A 82 2.45 -17.39 -8.99
C GLU A 82 2.89 -17.90 -10.38
N HIS A 83 3.52 -19.08 -10.43
CA HIS A 83 4.03 -19.71 -11.66
C HIS A 83 5.01 -18.81 -12.44
N VAL A 84 5.77 -17.98 -11.75
CA VAL A 84 6.88 -17.21 -12.32
C VAL A 84 8.20 -17.94 -12.16
N LYS A 85 9.26 -17.46 -12.84
CA LYS A 85 10.57 -18.09 -12.76
C LYS A 85 11.12 -18.02 -11.35
N ILE A 86 11.43 -19.16 -10.75
CA ILE A 86 12.08 -19.26 -9.44
C ILE A 86 13.54 -18.81 -9.59
N GLN A 87 13.92 -17.81 -8.81
CA GLN A 87 15.29 -17.27 -8.79
C GLN A 87 16.04 -17.71 -7.54
N PRO A 88 17.39 -17.76 -7.60
CA PRO A 88 18.19 -18.09 -6.43
C PRO A 88 18.04 -17.07 -5.32
N GLU A 89 18.26 -17.49 -4.08
CA GLU A 89 18.24 -16.62 -2.93
C GLU A 89 19.47 -15.70 -2.90
N ASN A 90 19.26 -14.45 -2.48
CA ASN A 90 20.36 -13.54 -2.25
C ASN A 90 21.11 -13.92 -0.96
N GLN A 91 22.41 -13.93 -0.99
CA GLN A 91 23.20 -14.14 0.22
C GLN A 91 23.21 -12.88 1.07
N THR A 92 22.61 -12.94 2.26
CA THR A 92 22.69 -11.86 3.24
C THR A 92 24.07 -11.83 3.86
N LEU A 93 24.85 -10.77 3.62
CA LEU A 93 26.18 -10.60 4.17
C LEU A 93 26.16 -10.09 5.60
N ALA A 94 25.23 -9.19 5.92
CA ALA A 94 25.06 -8.62 7.25
C ALA A 94 23.64 -8.07 7.40
N SER A 95 23.17 -7.98 8.64
CA SER A 95 21.91 -7.32 8.99
C SER A 95 22.12 -6.39 10.18
N VAL A 96 21.40 -5.28 10.21
CA VAL A 96 21.36 -4.33 11.31
C VAL A 96 19.89 -3.98 11.60
N THR A 97 19.53 -3.90 12.87
CA THR A 97 18.19 -3.45 13.25
C THR A 97 18.04 -1.94 13.02
N PHE A 98 16.81 -1.47 12.80
CA PHE A 98 16.55 -0.03 12.70
C PHE A 98 17.04 0.73 13.94
N GLN A 99 16.83 0.18 15.13
CA GLN A 99 17.27 0.78 16.38
C GLN A 99 18.80 0.99 16.39
N ASN A 100 19.55 -0.04 16.05
CA ASN A 100 21.01 0.06 16.02
C ASN A 100 21.51 0.98 14.91
N TYR A 101 20.85 0.99 13.75
CA TYR A 101 21.19 1.87 12.66
C TYR A 101 21.02 3.34 13.03
N PHE A 102 19.85 3.72 13.58
CA PHE A 102 19.59 5.10 13.95
C PHE A 102 20.39 5.58 15.16
N ARG A 103 20.77 4.66 16.07
CA ARG A 103 21.67 5.00 17.20
C ARG A 103 23.11 5.35 16.78
N MET A 104 23.50 5.10 15.53
CA MET A 104 24.80 5.52 15.01
C MET A 104 24.90 7.02 14.72
N TYR A 105 23.77 7.73 14.67
CA TYR A 105 23.77 9.16 14.41
C TYR A 105 23.95 9.95 15.71
N GLU A 106 24.92 10.86 15.72
CA GLU A 106 25.17 11.77 16.87
C GLU A 106 24.02 12.76 17.08
N LYS A 107 23.39 13.19 15.98
CA LYS A 107 22.20 14.03 15.97
C LYS A 107 21.04 13.25 15.36
N LEU A 108 20.05 12.96 16.17
CA LEU A 108 18.83 12.29 15.75
C LEU A 108 17.63 13.13 16.17
N ALA A 109 16.74 13.43 15.25
CA ALA A 109 15.47 14.10 15.51
C ALA A 109 14.43 13.63 14.49
N GLY A 110 13.15 13.79 14.82
CA GLY A 110 12.05 13.43 13.94
C GLY A 110 10.79 14.24 14.25
N MET A 111 9.81 14.15 13.37
CA MET A 111 8.50 14.76 13.55
C MET A 111 7.42 13.78 13.14
N THR A 112 6.40 13.65 13.96
CA THR A 112 5.22 12.83 13.67
C THR A 112 4.04 13.32 14.48
N GLY A 113 2.83 13.07 14.00
CA GLY A 113 1.60 13.36 14.73
C GLY A 113 1.25 12.35 15.84
N THR A 114 2.03 11.27 16.00
CA THR A 114 1.70 10.13 16.88
C THR A 114 2.84 9.74 17.83
N ALA A 115 3.81 10.63 18.11
CA ALA A 115 4.97 10.28 18.93
C ALA A 115 4.65 10.19 20.44
N ALA A 116 3.64 10.89 20.92
CA ALA A 116 3.33 10.98 22.35
C ALA A 116 3.01 9.61 22.99
N THR A 117 2.34 8.72 22.24
CA THR A 117 2.01 7.36 22.70
C THR A 117 3.25 6.47 22.89
N GLU A 118 4.33 6.76 22.16
CA GLU A 118 5.57 5.98 22.13
C GLU A 118 6.74 6.74 22.78
N ALA A 119 6.46 7.77 23.58
CA ALA A 119 7.48 8.62 24.19
C ALA A 119 8.48 7.83 25.04
N GLU A 120 8.01 6.82 25.79
CA GLU A 120 8.86 5.96 26.61
C GLU A 120 9.84 5.14 25.74
N GLU A 121 9.39 4.61 24.60
CA GLU A 121 10.24 3.89 23.66
C GLU A 121 11.32 4.79 23.06
N PHE A 122 10.96 6.01 22.65
CA PHE A 122 11.93 6.98 22.14
C PHE A 122 13.00 7.34 23.20
N GLY A 123 12.59 7.53 24.45
CA GLY A 123 13.52 7.77 25.55
C GLY A 123 14.45 6.60 25.82
N ASN A 124 13.91 5.39 25.93
CA ASN A 124 14.68 4.19 26.27
C ASN A 124 15.65 3.73 25.18
N ILE A 125 15.26 3.83 23.92
CA ILE A 125 16.07 3.33 22.79
C ILE A 125 17.03 4.38 22.27
N TYR A 126 16.57 5.62 22.09
CA TYR A 126 17.33 6.66 21.39
C TYR A 126 17.76 7.83 22.28
N GLY A 127 17.29 7.89 23.53
CA GLY A 127 17.54 9.03 24.42
C GLY A 127 16.87 10.32 23.93
N LEU A 128 15.74 10.21 23.24
CA LEU A 128 15.02 11.35 22.69
C LEU A 128 13.82 11.71 23.56
N ASP A 129 13.66 13.00 23.82
CA ASP A 129 12.47 13.56 24.44
C ASP A 129 11.41 13.86 23.38
N VAL A 130 10.15 13.56 23.70
CA VAL A 130 9.00 13.92 22.86
C VAL A 130 8.41 15.24 23.34
N VAL A 131 8.41 16.22 22.43
CA VAL A 131 7.86 17.54 22.69
C VAL A 131 6.60 17.74 21.84
N GLU A 132 5.48 17.98 22.51
CA GLU A 132 4.22 18.31 21.85
C GLU A 132 4.22 19.79 21.42
N ILE A 133 4.07 20.03 20.14
CA ILE A 133 3.93 21.38 19.58
C ILE A 133 2.44 21.58 19.27
N PRO A 134 1.76 22.51 19.94
CA PRO A 134 0.35 22.77 19.67
C PRO A 134 0.15 23.33 18.25
N THR A 135 -1.04 23.09 17.70
CA THR A 135 -1.42 23.64 16.38
C THR A 135 -1.50 25.17 16.44
N ASN A 136 -1.05 25.83 15.34
CA ASN A 136 -1.11 27.29 15.24
C ASN A 136 -2.54 27.84 15.27
N LEU A 137 -3.50 27.10 14.69
CA LEU A 137 -4.93 27.42 14.71
C LEU A 137 -5.69 26.30 15.43
N PRO A 138 -6.86 26.60 16.03
CA PRO A 138 -7.71 25.56 16.62
C PRO A 138 -8.03 24.46 15.61
N VAL A 139 -8.00 23.21 16.05
CA VAL A 139 -8.38 22.06 15.21
C VAL A 139 -9.86 22.13 14.90
N GLN A 140 -10.20 22.15 13.61
CA GLN A 140 -11.58 22.16 13.11
C GLN A 140 -12.00 20.78 12.56
N ARG A 141 -11.11 19.80 12.58
CA ARG A 141 -11.38 18.43 12.13
C ARG A 141 -12.42 17.79 13.06
N LEU A 142 -13.41 17.17 12.46
CA LEU A 142 -14.36 16.29 13.14
C LEU A 142 -13.92 14.86 12.87
N ASP A 143 -13.64 14.13 13.92
CA ASP A 143 -13.35 12.70 13.86
C ASP A 143 -14.68 11.97 14.18
N GLU A 144 -15.20 11.25 13.20
CA GLU A 144 -16.44 10.48 13.33
C GLU A 144 -16.10 9.06 13.75
N ASP A 145 -17.02 8.41 14.44
CA ASP A 145 -16.88 7.03 14.88
C ASP A 145 -16.96 6.04 13.70
N ASP A 146 -16.42 4.83 13.91
CA ASP A 146 -16.46 3.75 12.94
C ASP A 146 -17.90 3.29 12.66
N GLU A 147 -18.26 3.18 11.39
CA GLU A 147 -19.54 2.62 10.96
C GLU A 147 -19.43 1.12 10.65
N VAL A 148 -20.30 0.32 11.25
CA VAL A 148 -20.33 -1.14 11.09
C VAL A 148 -21.52 -1.57 10.24
N TYR A 149 -21.23 -2.31 9.16
CA TYR A 149 -22.23 -2.82 8.22
C TYR A 149 -22.32 -4.35 8.27
N ARG A 150 -23.50 -4.91 8.06
CA ARG A 150 -23.73 -6.36 8.06
C ARG A 150 -23.12 -7.04 6.85
N THR A 151 -23.09 -6.36 5.70
CA THR A 151 -22.60 -6.90 4.44
C THR A 151 -21.62 -5.95 3.77
N VAL A 152 -20.72 -6.52 2.97
CA VAL A 152 -19.78 -5.76 2.14
C VAL A 152 -20.52 -4.84 1.15
N GLU A 153 -21.65 -5.30 0.65
CA GLU A 153 -22.48 -4.53 -0.30
C GLU A 153 -23.09 -3.27 0.35
N GLU A 154 -23.61 -3.39 1.57
CA GLU A 154 -24.12 -2.26 2.35
C GLU A 154 -23.01 -1.24 2.62
N LYS A 155 -21.82 -1.71 3.02
CA LYS A 155 -20.65 -0.87 3.25
C LYS A 155 -20.27 -0.06 2.00
N TYR A 156 -20.11 -0.71 0.85
CA TYR A 156 -19.72 0.00 -0.37
C TYR A 156 -20.79 0.97 -0.85
N ARG A 157 -22.06 0.66 -0.67
CA ARG A 157 -23.17 1.57 -0.98
C ARG A 157 -23.13 2.83 -0.11
N ALA A 158 -22.82 2.68 1.18
CA ALA A 158 -22.66 3.81 2.09
C ALA A 158 -21.43 4.68 1.70
N ILE A 159 -20.28 4.06 1.40
CA ILE A 159 -19.08 4.77 0.93
C ILE A 159 -19.36 5.58 -0.34
N VAL A 160 -20.02 4.99 -1.31
CA VAL A 160 -20.36 5.69 -2.57
C VAL A 160 -21.29 6.86 -2.33
N LYS A 161 -22.28 6.69 -1.45
CA LYS A 161 -23.18 7.77 -1.05
C LYS A 161 -22.41 8.93 -0.41
N GLU A 162 -21.55 8.64 0.55
CA GLU A 162 -20.74 9.64 1.26
C GLU A 162 -19.83 10.41 0.29
N ILE A 163 -19.17 9.70 -0.63
CA ILE A 163 -18.35 10.32 -1.68
C ILE A 163 -19.17 11.26 -2.55
N ARG A 164 -20.39 10.87 -2.92
CA ARG A 164 -21.29 11.71 -3.71
C ARG A 164 -21.70 12.97 -2.96
N ASP A 165 -22.15 12.81 -1.72
CA ASP A 165 -22.63 13.90 -0.87
C ASP A 165 -21.50 14.92 -0.59
N ALA A 166 -20.26 14.46 -0.36
CA ALA A 166 -19.11 15.33 -0.20
C ALA A 166 -18.72 16.05 -1.51
N ARG A 167 -18.77 15.34 -2.65
CA ARG A 167 -18.47 15.92 -3.96
C ARG A 167 -19.48 17.00 -4.36
N GLU A 168 -20.75 16.83 -4.06
CA GLU A 168 -21.80 17.83 -4.30
C GLU A 168 -21.54 19.13 -3.52
N LYS A 169 -20.94 19.03 -2.35
CA LYS A 169 -20.47 20.17 -1.55
C LYS A 169 -19.17 20.80 -2.07
N GLY A 170 -18.54 20.22 -3.10
CA GLY A 170 -17.24 20.64 -3.61
C GLY A 170 -16.08 20.24 -2.72
N GLN A 171 -16.27 19.36 -1.74
CA GLN A 171 -15.25 18.91 -0.82
C GLN A 171 -14.32 17.88 -1.50
N PRO A 172 -12.97 18.02 -1.42
CA PRO A 172 -12.07 16.99 -1.88
C PRO A 172 -12.11 15.76 -0.96
N ILE A 173 -11.98 14.56 -1.53
CA ILE A 173 -12.15 13.31 -0.82
C ILE A 173 -10.93 12.44 -1.03
N LEU A 174 -10.35 11.94 0.06
CA LEU A 174 -9.31 10.92 0.06
C LEU A 174 -9.85 9.63 0.69
N VAL A 175 -9.92 8.56 -0.09
CA VAL A 175 -10.41 7.26 0.36
C VAL A 175 -9.24 6.30 0.56
N GLY A 176 -9.00 5.89 1.80
CA GLY A 176 -8.00 4.89 2.14
C GLY A 176 -8.51 3.47 1.91
N THR A 177 -7.71 2.63 1.26
CA THR A 177 -8.01 1.20 1.05
C THR A 177 -6.84 0.33 1.48
N THR A 178 -7.12 -0.91 1.86
CA THR A 178 -6.12 -1.84 2.39
C THR A 178 -5.43 -2.70 1.32
N SER A 179 -5.85 -2.62 0.06
CA SER A 179 -5.24 -3.37 -1.04
C SER A 179 -5.49 -2.71 -2.40
N ILE A 180 -4.65 -3.04 -3.38
CA ILE A 180 -4.81 -2.61 -4.78
C ILE A 180 -6.18 -3.06 -5.31
N GLU A 181 -6.56 -4.32 -5.09
CA GLU A 181 -7.83 -4.88 -5.54
C GLU A 181 -9.04 -4.08 -5.03
N LYS A 182 -9.04 -3.73 -3.73
CA LYS A 182 -10.12 -2.92 -3.14
C LYS A 182 -10.15 -1.51 -3.70
N SER A 183 -8.99 -0.91 -4.01
CA SER A 183 -8.92 0.41 -4.62
C SER A 183 -9.51 0.41 -6.04
N GLU A 184 -9.17 -0.60 -6.83
CA GLU A 184 -9.67 -0.76 -8.19
C GLU A 184 -11.16 -1.12 -8.21
N PHE A 185 -11.61 -2.00 -7.32
CA PHE A 185 -13.03 -2.36 -7.17
C PHE A 185 -13.90 -1.14 -6.82
N LEU A 186 -13.47 -0.33 -5.86
CA LEU A 186 -14.21 0.90 -5.50
C LEU A 186 -14.23 1.90 -6.64
N ALA A 187 -13.11 2.06 -7.34
CA ALA A 187 -13.01 2.95 -8.49
C ALA A 187 -13.97 2.54 -9.62
N GLU A 188 -14.03 1.25 -9.95
CA GLU A 188 -14.95 0.73 -10.97
C GLU A 188 -16.40 0.97 -10.57
N ARG A 189 -16.74 0.75 -9.31
CA ARG A 189 -18.08 1.00 -8.79
C ARG A 189 -18.48 2.49 -8.89
N LEU A 190 -17.58 3.39 -8.52
CA LEU A 190 -17.82 4.83 -8.66
C LEU A 190 -17.97 5.25 -10.13
N ARG A 191 -17.20 4.66 -11.05
CA ARG A 191 -17.33 4.91 -12.50
C ARG A 191 -18.67 4.46 -13.04
N THR A 192 -19.18 3.30 -12.61
CA THR A 192 -20.51 2.81 -13.03
C THR A 192 -21.64 3.72 -12.55
N GLU A 193 -21.44 4.44 -11.44
CA GLU A 193 -22.37 5.44 -10.92
C GLU A 193 -22.13 6.86 -11.46
N GLY A 194 -21.25 7.00 -12.47
CA GLY A 194 -21.06 8.25 -13.21
C GLY A 194 -19.95 9.16 -12.71
N ALA A 195 -19.11 8.71 -11.77
CA ALA A 195 -17.92 9.46 -11.37
C ALA A 195 -16.85 9.36 -12.47
N LYS A 196 -16.64 10.44 -13.24
CA LYS A 196 -15.68 10.46 -14.34
C LYS A 196 -14.28 10.89 -13.92
N ASP A 197 -14.17 11.77 -12.94
CA ASP A 197 -12.90 12.39 -12.51
C ASP A 197 -12.49 11.81 -11.15
N LEU A 198 -11.94 10.60 -11.18
CA LEU A 198 -11.35 9.98 -10.00
C LEU A 198 -9.92 9.50 -10.30
N GLU A 199 -9.04 9.69 -9.34
CA GLU A 199 -7.65 9.24 -9.40
C GLU A 199 -7.43 8.06 -8.46
N ILE A 200 -6.59 7.11 -8.91
CA ILE A 200 -6.24 5.92 -8.12
C ILE A 200 -4.74 5.97 -7.85
N LEU A 201 -4.37 5.93 -6.59
CA LEU A 201 -2.98 5.89 -6.14
C LEU A 201 -2.69 4.57 -5.41
N ASN A 202 -2.05 3.66 -6.12
CA ASN A 202 -1.61 2.38 -5.59
C ASN A 202 -0.27 1.97 -6.25
N ALA A 203 0.30 0.83 -5.85
CA ALA A 203 1.60 0.38 -6.35
C ALA A 203 1.68 0.21 -7.88
N ARG A 204 0.55 0.02 -8.58
CA ARG A 204 0.52 -0.06 -10.06
C ARG A 204 0.66 1.31 -10.72
N HIS A 205 0.27 2.38 -10.02
CA HIS A 205 0.22 3.76 -10.55
C HIS A 205 1.20 4.71 -9.88
N HIS A 206 2.24 4.18 -9.20
CA HIS A 206 3.20 4.97 -8.43
C HIS A 206 4.00 5.98 -9.28
N GLU A 207 4.16 5.74 -10.58
CA GLU A 207 4.86 6.65 -11.50
C GLU A 207 4.18 8.02 -11.62
N ARG A 208 2.86 8.08 -11.35
CA ARG A 208 2.05 9.30 -11.35
C ARG A 208 1.78 9.86 -9.96
N GLU A 209 2.41 9.32 -8.91
CA GLU A 209 2.14 9.67 -7.51
C GLU A 209 2.17 11.19 -7.27
N ALA A 210 3.25 11.86 -7.67
CA ALA A 210 3.41 13.29 -7.46
C ALA A 210 2.29 14.12 -8.13
N TYR A 211 1.89 13.73 -9.34
CA TYR A 211 0.79 14.38 -10.04
C TYR A 211 -0.54 14.15 -9.33
N ILE A 212 -0.87 12.91 -8.97
CA ILE A 212 -2.14 12.56 -8.30
C ILE A 212 -2.26 13.30 -6.97
N VAL A 213 -1.20 13.30 -6.16
CA VAL A 213 -1.16 14.00 -4.87
C VAL A 213 -1.35 15.50 -5.06
N SER A 214 -0.73 16.12 -6.06
CA SER A 214 -0.89 17.55 -6.34
C SER A 214 -2.33 17.94 -6.73
N GLN A 215 -3.12 17.01 -7.23
CA GLN A 215 -4.51 17.21 -7.63
C GLN A 215 -5.51 16.84 -6.53
N ALA A 216 -5.11 16.03 -5.55
CA ALA A 216 -6.01 15.44 -4.56
C ALA A 216 -6.76 16.47 -3.68
N GLY A 217 -6.18 17.66 -3.48
CA GLY A 217 -6.81 18.74 -2.71
C GLY A 217 -7.73 19.68 -3.51
N LYS A 218 -7.90 19.47 -4.82
CA LYS A 218 -8.80 20.31 -5.64
C LYS A 218 -10.26 20.13 -5.21
N PRO A 219 -11.10 21.18 -5.30
CA PRO A 219 -12.51 21.07 -5.00
C PRO A 219 -13.20 19.95 -5.80
N GLY A 220 -13.92 19.06 -5.11
CA GLY A 220 -14.63 17.92 -5.70
C GLY A 220 -13.74 16.80 -6.25
N ALA A 221 -12.43 16.85 -6.02
CA ALA A 221 -11.52 15.76 -6.39
C ALA A 221 -11.79 14.51 -5.56
N VAL A 222 -11.75 13.34 -6.20
CA VAL A 222 -11.88 12.03 -5.54
C VAL A 222 -10.60 11.24 -5.79
N THR A 223 -9.86 10.97 -4.73
CA THR A 223 -8.62 10.18 -4.79
C THR A 223 -8.78 8.92 -3.96
N ILE A 224 -8.63 7.76 -4.58
CA ILE A 224 -8.66 6.47 -3.92
C ILE A 224 -7.21 6.00 -3.79
N ALA A 225 -6.74 5.82 -2.56
CA ALA A 225 -5.35 5.45 -2.32
C ALA A 225 -5.23 4.21 -1.43
N THR A 226 -4.17 3.44 -1.65
CA THR A 226 -3.67 2.49 -0.66
C THR A 226 -2.79 3.24 0.36
N ASN A 227 -1.99 2.53 1.16
CA ASN A 227 -1.11 3.13 2.16
C ASN A 227 -0.13 4.20 1.62
N MET A 228 0.02 4.32 0.29
CA MET A 228 0.91 5.30 -0.35
C MET A 228 0.59 6.75 0.03
N ALA A 229 -0.68 7.10 0.17
CA ALA A 229 -1.09 8.46 0.57
C ALA A 229 -1.19 8.66 2.09
N GLY A 230 -0.90 7.62 2.88
CA GLY A 230 -1.05 7.66 4.33
C GLY A 230 0.13 8.24 5.09
N ARG A 231 1.32 8.35 4.48
CA ARG A 231 2.55 8.79 5.16
C ARG A 231 3.46 9.61 4.24
N GLY A 232 4.03 10.67 4.81
CA GLY A 232 5.01 11.51 4.11
C GLY A 232 4.44 12.27 2.91
N THR A 233 3.11 12.39 2.84
CA THR A 233 2.41 13.02 1.72
C THR A 233 1.70 14.26 2.23
N ASP A 234 2.00 15.41 1.64
CA ASP A 234 1.36 16.70 1.96
C ASP A 234 0.37 17.05 0.86
N ILE A 235 -0.94 16.94 1.16
CA ILE A 235 -2.02 17.28 0.24
C ILE A 235 -2.49 18.69 0.56
N GLN A 236 -2.24 19.61 -0.37
CA GLN A 236 -2.64 21.01 -0.23
C GLN A 236 -4.08 21.21 -0.67
N LEU A 237 -4.93 21.74 0.20
CA LEU A 237 -6.29 22.12 -0.14
C LEU A 237 -6.29 23.23 -1.21
N GLY A 238 -7.11 23.05 -2.25
CA GLY A 238 -7.08 23.89 -3.45
C GLY A 238 -6.17 23.34 -4.55
N GLY A 239 -5.37 22.30 -4.25
CA GLY A 239 -4.37 21.73 -5.14
C GLY A 239 -3.08 22.53 -5.17
N ASN A 240 -2.01 21.97 -5.74
CA ASN A 240 -0.76 22.69 -5.92
C ASN A 240 -0.93 23.76 -7.01
N ALA A 241 -0.89 25.03 -6.61
CA ALA A 241 -1.21 26.18 -7.46
C ALA A 241 -0.37 26.27 -8.73
N ASP A 242 0.90 25.86 -8.69
CA ASP A 242 1.78 25.95 -9.84
C ASP A 242 1.52 24.84 -10.85
N MET A 243 1.31 23.61 -10.40
CA MET A 243 0.92 22.49 -11.27
C MET A 243 -0.49 22.66 -11.82
N VAL A 244 -1.41 23.26 -11.06
CA VAL A 244 -2.77 23.60 -11.53
C VAL A 244 -2.75 24.65 -12.64
N LYS A 245 -1.88 25.67 -12.51
CA LYS A 245 -1.70 26.68 -13.56
C LYS A 245 -1.14 26.07 -14.85
N GLU A 246 -0.23 25.13 -14.74
CA GLU A 246 0.37 24.45 -15.90
C GLU A 246 -0.66 23.55 -16.59
N ASP A 247 -1.45 22.80 -15.83
CA ASP A 247 -2.54 21.95 -16.34
C ASP A 247 -3.62 22.77 -17.07
N VAL A 248 -3.99 23.93 -16.51
CA VAL A 248 -4.92 24.87 -17.15
C VAL A 248 -4.35 25.45 -18.45
N LYS A 249 -3.05 25.74 -18.50
CA LYS A 249 -2.40 26.19 -19.74
C LYS A 249 -2.41 25.10 -20.81
N ILE A 250 -2.10 23.86 -20.45
CA ILE A 250 -2.11 22.71 -21.37
C ILE A 250 -3.52 22.46 -21.89
N ARG A 251 -4.54 22.43 -21.00
CA ARG A 251 -5.94 22.26 -21.44
C ARG A 251 -6.40 23.34 -22.39
N LYS A 252 -6.13 24.60 -22.10
CA LYS A 252 -6.46 25.72 -22.98
C LYS A 252 -5.72 25.64 -24.32
N ALA A 253 -4.47 25.18 -24.34
CA ALA A 253 -3.73 24.96 -25.59
C ALA A 253 -4.34 23.82 -26.40
N ILE A 254 -4.75 22.73 -25.77
CA ILE A 254 -5.43 21.60 -26.44
C ILE A 254 -6.80 22.06 -27.01
N GLU A 255 -7.62 22.76 -26.21
CA GLU A 255 -8.91 23.31 -26.65
C GLU A 255 -8.72 24.22 -27.85
N PHE A 256 -7.74 25.12 -27.80
CA PHE A 256 -7.40 26.01 -28.92
C PHE A 256 -7.00 25.21 -30.18
N LEU A 257 -6.16 24.17 -30.06
CA LEU A 257 -5.76 23.32 -31.18
C LEU A 257 -6.95 22.53 -31.76
N VAL A 258 -7.84 22.00 -30.91
CA VAL A 258 -9.03 21.27 -31.34
C VAL A 258 -10.03 22.17 -32.05
N GLU A 259 -10.24 23.39 -31.59
CA GLU A 259 -11.11 24.39 -32.25
C GLU A 259 -10.56 24.79 -33.60
N HIS A 260 -9.24 24.99 -33.74
CA HIS A 260 -8.64 25.42 -35.02
C HIS A 260 -8.42 24.24 -35.99
N ALA A 261 -8.27 23.00 -35.51
CA ALA A 261 -8.23 21.82 -36.37
C ALA A 261 -9.58 21.46 -37.01
N LYS A 262 -10.70 21.96 -36.47
CA LYS A 262 -12.04 21.80 -37.07
C LYS A 262 -12.34 22.85 -38.14
N SER A 263 -11.49 23.83 -38.30
CA SER A 263 -11.65 24.93 -39.26
C SER A 263 -10.77 24.81 -40.52
N ALA A 264 -9.99 23.75 -40.61
CA ALA A 264 -9.19 23.36 -41.81
C ALA A 264 -9.73 22.08 -42.43
#